data_946ff267d81bc9aef0c68e9f221b952f
#
_entry.id   946ff267d81bc9aef0c68e9f221b952f
#
_cell.length_a   1.000
_cell.length_b   1.000
_cell.length_c   1.000
_cell.angle_alpha   90.00
_cell.angle_beta   90.00
_cell.angle_gamma   90.00
#
_symmetry.space_group_name_H-M   'P 1'
#
loop_
_entity.id
_entity.type
_entity.pdbx_description
1 polymer ?
#
loop_
_entity_poly.entity_id
_entity_poly.type
_entity_poly.pdbx_seq_one_letter_code
_entity_poly.pdbx_strand_id
1 'polypeptide(L)'
;PTELLKLSVICSPQAVDDVQLVMLDNGASTCSIASIRSSSISNDNDGISIDLDSNPACRISATLSTNACRKVKEALASTPGSAAYVFETSVLRSDDTSTGLGVVAELESPLKGDEILALVKEHFGVPCVKAGGNFSPDMRIRRIALCGGSGGEFIPSAAASGAQLYITADIRYHDFAECASSPMAIFDIGHFESESCAKQIFYKVIKNKFANFAVDYSDIEQNPVKYL
;
A
#
# COMPACT_ATOMS: atom_id res chain seq x y z
N PRO A 1 -1.43 4.36 -2.64
CA PRO A 1 -1.74 4.26 -1.21
C PRO A 1 -1.63 5.65 -0.59
N THR A 2 -2.71 6.09 0.07
CA THR A 2 -2.66 7.37 0.79
C THR A 2 -1.84 7.11 2.04
N GLU A 3 -0.67 7.74 2.14
CA GLU A 3 0.17 7.64 3.32
C GLU A 3 -0.61 8.17 4.52
N LEU A 4 -0.77 7.33 5.55
CA LEU A 4 -1.41 7.68 6.78
C LEU A 4 -0.35 8.15 7.78
N LEU A 5 -0.63 9.27 8.41
CA LEU A 5 0.21 9.87 9.43
C LEU A 5 -0.51 9.83 10.79
N LYS A 6 0.20 9.47 11.83
CA LYS A 6 -0.23 9.77 13.20
C LYS A 6 0.26 11.16 13.54
N LEU A 7 -0.67 12.09 13.72
CA LEU A 7 -0.39 13.41 14.27
C LEU A 7 -0.70 13.39 15.76
N SER A 8 0.26 13.80 16.58
CA SER A 8 0.06 14.06 18.00
C SER A 8 0.30 15.53 18.28
N VAL A 9 -0.62 16.14 19.00
CA VAL A 9 -0.54 17.54 19.46
C VAL A 9 -0.46 17.50 20.97
N ILE A 10 0.58 18.12 21.52
CA ILE A 10 0.74 18.29 22.96
C ILE A 10 0.32 19.72 23.28
N CYS A 11 -0.60 19.88 24.19
CA CYS A 11 -1.20 21.15 24.60
C CYS A 11 -1.51 21.19 26.10
N SER A 12 -1.88 22.35 26.60
CA SER A 12 -2.39 22.48 27.97
C SER A 12 -3.76 21.76 28.14
N PRO A 13 -4.13 21.34 29.34
CA PRO A 13 -5.44 20.69 29.57
C PRO A 13 -6.62 21.58 29.14
N GLN A 14 -6.49 22.90 29.23
CA GLN A 14 -7.54 23.87 28.87
C GLN A 14 -7.76 23.97 27.36
N ALA A 15 -6.75 23.62 26.56
CA ALA A 15 -6.82 23.68 25.09
C ALA A 15 -7.29 22.35 24.42
N VAL A 16 -7.57 21.32 25.20
CA VAL A 16 -7.88 19.99 24.70
C VAL A 16 -9.10 19.99 23.77
N ASP A 17 -10.19 20.62 24.20
CA ASP A 17 -11.45 20.62 23.45
C ASP A 17 -11.29 21.38 22.12
N ASP A 18 -10.60 22.51 22.13
CA ASP A 18 -10.34 23.32 20.95
C ASP A 18 -9.46 22.58 19.95
N VAL A 19 -8.38 21.94 20.42
CA VAL A 19 -7.48 21.17 19.57
C VAL A 19 -8.21 19.96 18.99
N GLN A 20 -9.02 19.25 19.78
CA GLN A 20 -9.81 18.11 19.32
C GLN A 20 -10.80 18.53 18.23
N LEU A 21 -11.53 19.64 18.43
CA LEU A 21 -12.48 20.17 17.46
C LEU A 21 -11.77 20.50 16.13
N VAL A 22 -10.65 21.21 16.17
CA VAL A 22 -9.88 21.53 14.97
C VAL A 22 -9.39 20.27 14.25
N MET A 23 -8.97 19.24 14.98
CA MET A 23 -8.55 17.97 14.37
C MET A 23 -9.71 17.26 13.67
N LEU A 24 -10.89 17.20 14.28
CA LEU A 24 -12.10 16.60 13.71
C LEU A 24 -12.58 17.37 12.48
N ASP A 25 -12.68 18.68 12.56
CA ASP A 25 -13.12 19.54 11.44
C ASP A 25 -12.20 19.47 10.22
N ASN A 26 -10.93 19.12 10.42
CA ASN A 26 -9.94 19.03 9.37
C ASN A 26 -9.61 17.58 8.94
N GLY A 27 -10.46 16.62 9.29
CA GLY A 27 -10.46 15.27 8.70
C GLY A 27 -9.99 14.15 9.61
N ALA A 28 -9.86 14.36 10.92
CA ALA A 28 -9.75 13.27 11.87
C ALA A 28 -11.13 12.60 12.06
N SER A 29 -11.19 11.28 11.95
CA SER A 29 -12.41 10.53 12.25
C SER A 29 -12.57 10.28 13.76
N THR A 30 -11.45 10.14 14.45
CA THR A 30 -11.38 9.91 15.90
C THR A 30 -10.12 10.52 16.46
N CYS A 31 -10.17 10.95 17.73
CA CYS A 31 -9.01 11.42 18.48
C CYS A 31 -8.87 10.60 19.78
N SER A 32 -7.64 10.25 20.10
CA SER A 32 -7.30 9.70 21.42
C SER A 32 -6.64 10.78 22.27
N ILE A 33 -7.03 10.88 23.53
CA ILE A 33 -6.53 11.87 24.49
C ILE A 33 -5.82 11.14 25.63
N ALA A 34 -4.62 11.58 25.98
CA ALA A 34 -3.85 11.06 27.08
C ALA A 34 -3.25 12.20 27.90
N SER A 35 -3.36 12.13 29.20
CA SER A 35 -2.64 13.03 30.10
C SER A 35 -1.15 12.66 30.11
N ILE A 36 -0.30 13.67 29.98
CA ILE A 36 1.15 13.51 30.07
C ILE A 36 1.61 14.11 31.39
N ARG A 37 2.33 13.30 32.14
CA ARG A 37 3.09 13.79 33.28
C ARG A 37 4.52 14.03 32.83
N SER A 38 5.00 15.27 32.97
CA SER A 38 6.39 15.59 32.77
C SER A 38 7.11 15.60 34.13
N SER A 39 8.27 14.96 34.18
CA SER A 39 9.19 15.11 35.30
C SER A 39 10.33 16.01 34.88
N SER A 40 10.62 17.05 35.67
CA SER A 40 11.88 17.77 35.58
C SER A 40 12.88 17.16 36.55
N ILE A 41 14.09 16.93 36.09
CA ILE A 41 15.19 16.48 36.90
C ILE A 41 16.09 17.69 37.11
N SER A 42 16.20 18.16 38.34
CA SER A 42 17.20 19.16 38.72
C SER A 42 18.30 18.50 39.51
N ASN A 43 19.54 18.84 39.21
CA ASN A 43 20.72 18.40 39.93
C ASN A 43 21.35 19.64 40.55
N ASP A 44 21.12 19.82 41.84
CA ASP A 44 21.70 20.89 42.62
C ASP A 44 22.67 20.31 43.67
N ASN A 45 23.34 21.16 44.46
CA ASN A 45 24.35 20.75 45.40
C ASN A 45 23.84 19.81 46.50
N ASP A 46 22.53 19.66 46.67
CA ASP A 46 21.89 18.82 47.69
C ASP A 46 21.38 17.46 47.14
N GLY A 47 21.57 17.20 45.82
CA GLY A 47 21.19 15.92 45.19
C GLY A 47 20.26 16.07 43.97
N ILE A 48 19.79 14.92 43.47
CA ILE A 48 18.87 14.85 42.37
C ILE A 48 17.43 14.98 42.92
N SER A 49 16.72 16.03 42.55
CA SER A 49 15.29 16.18 42.78
C SER A 49 14.49 15.91 41.50
N ILE A 50 13.40 15.16 41.64
CA ILE A 50 12.46 14.89 40.56
C ILE A 50 11.15 15.60 40.91
N ASP A 51 10.80 16.63 40.15
CA ASP A 51 9.51 17.27 40.29
C ASP A 51 8.51 16.61 39.34
N LEU A 52 7.52 15.97 39.94
CA LEU A 52 6.42 15.30 39.24
C LEU A 52 5.22 16.28 39.27
N ASP A 53 4.70 16.67 38.10
CA ASP A 53 3.48 17.46 37.89
C ASP A 53 3.65 19.00 37.84
N SER A 54 4.85 19.52 37.66
CA SER A 54 5.06 20.97 37.53
C SER A 54 4.40 21.59 36.28
N ASN A 55 4.03 20.78 35.28
CA ASN A 55 3.40 21.31 34.04
C ASN A 55 2.49 20.25 33.40
N PRO A 56 1.22 20.16 33.82
CA PRO A 56 0.29 19.20 33.25
C PRO A 56 0.08 19.47 31.76
N ALA A 57 0.23 18.44 30.93
CA ALA A 57 -0.01 18.52 29.49
C ALA A 57 -0.89 17.35 29.03
N CYS A 58 -1.57 17.56 27.93
CA CYS A 58 -2.35 16.52 27.27
C CYS A 58 -1.80 16.27 25.88
N ARG A 59 -1.77 15.00 25.49
CA ARG A 59 -1.48 14.57 24.11
C ARG A 59 -2.76 14.15 23.45
N ILE A 60 -3.10 14.79 22.34
CA ILE A 60 -4.21 14.42 21.45
C ILE A 60 -3.60 13.82 20.20
N SER A 61 -4.00 12.60 19.88
CA SER A 61 -3.48 11.90 18.70
C SER A 61 -4.60 11.47 17.78
N ALA A 62 -4.40 11.63 16.47
CA ALA A 62 -5.29 11.14 15.44
C ALA A 62 -4.51 10.56 14.26
N THR A 63 -5.15 9.66 13.54
CA THR A 63 -4.65 9.16 12.26
C THR A 63 -5.27 9.96 11.13
N LEU A 64 -4.44 10.51 10.25
CA LEU A 64 -4.80 11.46 9.21
C LEU A 64 -4.10 11.12 7.90
N SER A 65 -4.71 11.48 6.77
CA SER A 65 -3.98 11.55 5.51
C SER A 65 -2.94 12.69 5.56
N THR A 66 -1.91 12.62 4.72
CA THR A 66 -0.88 13.68 4.62
C THR A 66 -1.49 15.07 4.42
N ASN A 67 -2.53 15.18 3.57
CA ASN A 67 -3.21 16.45 3.31
C ASN A 67 -4.02 16.94 4.53
N ALA A 68 -4.73 16.06 5.21
CA ALA A 68 -5.48 16.39 6.43
C ALA A 68 -4.52 16.81 7.56
N CYS A 69 -3.39 16.11 7.71
CA CYS A 69 -2.35 16.48 8.68
C CYS A 69 -1.81 17.90 8.46
N ARG A 70 -1.57 18.29 7.20
CA ARG A 70 -1.16 19.67 6.86
C ARG A 70 -2.24 20.68 7.24
N LYS A 71 -3.51 20.43 6.89
CA LYS A 71 -4.63 21.33 7.21
C LYS A 71 -4.78 21.52 8.72
N VAL A 72 -4.70 20.45 9.50
CA VAL A 72 -4.76 20.51 10.97
C VAL A 72 -3.64 21.41 11.51
N LYS A 73 -2.40 21.21 11.06
CA LYS A 73 -1.26 22.02 11.50
C LYS A 73 -1.45 23.50 11.16
N GLU A 74 -1.90 23.82 9.95
CA GLU A 74 -2.17 25.19 9.51
C GLU A 74 -3.29 25.85 10.34
N ALA A 75 -4.39 25.11 10.59
CA ALA A 75 -5.50 25.60 11.40
C ALA A 75 -5.08 25.85 12.85
N LEU A 76 -4.37 24.91 13.47
CA LEU A 76 -3.87 25.06 14.84
C LEU A 76 -2.84 26.19 14.97
N ALA A 77 -1.98 26.40 13.96
CA ALA A 77 -1.03 27.53 13.96
C ALA A 77 -1.72 28.88 13.96
N SER A 78 -2.95 28.96 13.47
CA SER A 78 -3.76 30.18 13.43
C SER A 78 -4.63 30.40 14.69
N THR A 79 -4.63 29.44 15.61
CA THR A 79 -5.42 29.49 16.84
C THR A 79 -4.70 30.33 17.92
N PRO A 80 -5.40 31.18 18.69
CA PRO A 80 -4.80 31.89 19.81
C PRO A 80 -4.15 30.91 20.81
N GLY A 81 -2.92 31.16 21.22
CA GLY A 81 -2.17 30.26 22.12
C GLY A 81 -1.37 29.15 21.39
N SER A 82 -1.36 29.14 20.06
CA SER A 82 -0.67 28.14 19.23
C SER A 82 0.84 28.00 19.51
N ALA A 83 1.48 29.03 20.05
CA ALA A 83 2.90 28.99 20.42
C ALA A 83 3.23 27.92 21.49
N ALA A 84 2.23 27.41 22.22
CA ALA A 84 2.36 26.38 23.24
C ALA A 84 2.08 24.97 22.71
N TYR A 85 1.77 24.81 21.41
CA TYR A 85 1.49 23.48 20.83
C TYR A 85 2.77 22.83 20.32
N VAL A 86 2.99 21.57 20.70
CA VAL A 86 4.07 20.75 20.16
C VAL A 86 3.47 19.70 19.26
N PHE A 87 3.99 19.60 18.05
CA PHE A 87 3.54 18.65 17.05
C PHE A 87 4.54 17.51 16.90
N GLU A 88 4.04 16.28 17.03
CA GLU A 88 4.77 15.06 16.67
C GLU A 88 4.04 14.42 15.48
N THR A 89 4.79 14.04 14.45
CA THR A 89 4.24 13.36 13.30
C THR A 89 5.03 12.09 13.03
N SER A 90 4.34 10.96 12.95
CA SER A 90 4.94 9.69 12.56
C SER A 90 4.17 9.07 11.39
N VAL A 91 4.92 8.47 10.46
CA VAL A 91 4.33 7.71 9.37
C VAL A 91 3.77 6.41 9.94
N LEU A 92 2.49 6.17 9.71
CA LEU A 92 1.88 4.89 10.01
C LEU A 92 2.02 4.01 8.76
N ARG A 93 2.76 2.93 8.87
CA ARG A 93 2.64 1.84 7.92
C ARG A 93 1.41 1.05 8.32
N SER A 94 0.34 1.25 7.59
CA SER A 94 -0.82 0.36 7.67
C SER A 94 -0.54 -0.83 6.78
N ASP A 95 -0.53 -2.01 7.35
CA ASP A 95 -0.66 -3.25 6.59
C ASP A 95 -2.13 -3.39 6.16
N ASP A 96 -2.63 -2.39 5.42
CA ASP A 96 -3.93 -2.52 4.77
C ASP A 96 -3.81 -3.57 3.67
N THR A 97 -4.18 -4.79 4.02
CA THR A 97 -4.16 -5.93 3.11
C THR A 97 -5.24 -5.86 2.04
N SER A 98 -6.13 -4.84 2.10
CA SER A 98 -7.18 -4.63 1.10
C SER A 98 -6.68 -3.92 -0.15
N THR A 99 -5.53 -3.25 -0.09
CA THR A 99 -4.92 -2.53 -1.21
C THR A 99 -3.46 -2.91 -1.35
N GLY A 100 -3.00 -3.11 -2.58
CA GLY A 100 -1.62 -3.48 -2.86
C GLY A 100 -1.32 -3.50 -4.35
N LEU A 101 -0.08 -3.84 -4.69
CA LEU A 101 0.33 -4.12 -6.05
C LEU A 101 0.19 -5.63 -6.30
N GLY A 102 -0.57 -5.97 -7.35
CA GLY A 102 -0.88 -7.35 -7.66
C GLY A 102 -2.01 -7.95 -6.83
N VAL A 103 -2.27 -9.22 -7.05
CA VAL A 103 -3.34 -9.98 -6.41
C VAL A 103 -2.91 -11.42 -6.19
N VAL A 104 -3.41 -12.04 -5.12
CA VAL A 104 -3.32 -13.47 -4.89
C VAL A 104 -4.73 -14.04 -4.89
N ALA A 105 -4.94 -15.08 -5.65
CA ALA A 105 -6.23 -15.75 -5.78
C ALA A 105 -6.10 -17.27 -5.72
N GLU A 106 -7.19 -17.94 -5.35
CA GLU A 106 -7.28 -19.38 -5.39
C GLU A 106 -8.30 -19.82 -6.45
N LEU A 107 -7.91 -20.81 -7.25
CA LEU A 107 -8.81 -21.49 -8.15
C LEU A 107 -9.79 -22.37 -7.35
N GLU A 108 -11.02 -22.49 -7.82
CA GLU A 108 -12.03 -23.37 -7.19
C GLU A 108 -11.52 -24.82 -7.10
N SER A 109 -10.87 -25.28 -8.14
CA SER A 109 -10.19 -26.59 -8.18
C SER A 109 -8.79 -26.47 -8.78
N PRO A 110 -7.82 -27.28 -8.33
CA PRO A 110 -6.46 -27.23 -8.87
C PRO A 110 -6.45 -27.64 -10.35
N LEU A 111 -5.77 -26.86 -11.16
CA LEU A 111 -5.50 -27.14 -12.58
C LEU A 111 -4.07 -27.65 -12.75
N LYS A 112 -3.80 -28.32 -13.87
CA LYS A 112 -2.45 -28.69 -14.27
C LYS A 112 -1.70 -27.49 -14.84
N GLY A 113 -0.37 -27.55 -14.79
CA GLY A 113 0.51 -26.48 -15.30
C GLY A 113 0.32 -26.22 -16.80
N ASP A 114 0.11 -27.24 -17.62
CA ASP A 114 -0.19 -27.12 -19.05
C ASP A 114 -1.56 -26.48 -19.31
N GLU A 115 -2.58 -26.83 -18.52
CA GLU A 115 -3.91 -26.23 -18.61
C GLU A 115 -3.85 -24.73 -18.28
N ILE A 116 -3.12 -24.34 -17.23
CA ILE A 116 -2.95 -22.94 -16.87
C ILE A 116 -2.12 -22.18 -17.92
N LEU A 117 -1.07 -22.79 -18.46
CA LEU A 117 -0.28 -22.20 -19.53
C LEU A 117 -1.13 -21.91 -20.78
N ALA A 118 -2.02 -22.81 -21.13
CA ALA A 118 -2.96 -22.62 -22.23
C ALA A 118 -3.95 -21.48 -21.93
N LEU A 119 -4.54 -21.43 -20.74
CA LEU A 119 -5.44 -20.37 -20.30
C LEU A 119 -4.74 -18.99 -20.29
N VAL A 120 -3.50 -18.94 -19.82
CA VAL A 120 -2.72 -17.69 -19.81
C VAL A 120 -2.46 -17.20 -21.24
N LYS A 121 -2.05 -18.10 -22.14
CA LYS A 121 -1.83 -17.74 -23.54
C LYS A 121 -3.10 -17.25 -24.23
N GLU A 122 -4.20 -17.90 -24.01
CA GLU A 122 -5.49 -17.54 -24.58
C GLU A 122 -6.00 -16.21 -24.02
N HIS A 123 -5.99 -16.05 -22.70
CA HIS A 123 -6.60 -14.90 -22.02
C HIS A 123 -5.81 -13.60 -22.23
N PHE A 124 -4.49 -13.68 -22.20
CA PHE A 124 -3.61 -12.52 -22.43
C PHE A 124 -3.18 -12.36 -23.90
N GLY A 125 -3.55 -13.29 -24.80
CA GLY A 125 -3.18 -13.22 -26.20
C GLY A 125 -1.68 -13.35 -26.46
N VAL A 126 -0.93 -14.05 -25.58
CA VAL A 126 0.52 -14.13 -25.67
C VAL A 126 0.98 -15.30 -26.55
N PRO A 127 1.88 -15.07 -27.51
CA PRO A 127 2.38 -16.12 -28.38
C PRO A 127 3.33 -17.07 -27.65
N CYS A 128 4.10 -16.55 -26.68
CA CYS A 128 5.02 -17.34 -25.88
C CYS A 128 5.10 -16.81 -24.44
N VAL A 129 5.44 -17.71 -23.50
CA VAL A 129 5.64 -17.41 -22.09
C VAL A 129 7.03 -17.86 -21.72
N LYS A 130 7.80 -16.99 -21.04
CA LYS A 130 9.04 -17.44 -20.40
C LYS A 130 8.65 -18.06 -19.05
N ALA A 131 8.96 -19.33 -18.88
CA ALA A 131 8.65 -20.05 -17.64
C ALA A 131 9.92 -20.34 -16.86
N GLY A 132 9.85 -20.22 -15.54
CA GLY A 132 10.93 -20.50 -14.61
C GLY A 132 10.44 -21.05 -13.27
N GLY A 133 11.35 -21.11 -12.29
CA GLY A 133 11.10 -21.78 -11.04
C GLY A 133 10.89 -23.28 -11.24
N ASN A 134 10.06 -23.88 -10.42
CA ASN A 134 9.76 -25.33 -10.50
C ASN A 134 8.59 -25.64 -11.44
N PHE A 135 8.49 -24.95 -12.59
CA PHE A 135 7.41 -25.22 -13.53
C PHE A 135 7.51 -26.63 -14.13
N SER A 136 6.40 -27.34 -14.07
CA SER A 136 6.18 -28.61 -14.77
C SER A 136 4.76 -28.65 -15.35
N PRO A 137 4.56 -29.20 -16.57
CA PRO A 137 3.23 -29.35 -17.15
C PRO A 137 2.24 -30.10 -16.26
N ASP A 138 2.70 -31.04 -15.46
CA ASP A 138 1.86 -31.87 -14.58
C ASP A 138 1.70 -31.30 -13.17
N MET A 139 2.39 -30.19 -12.82
CA MET A 139 2.24 -29.60 -11.50
C MET A 139 0.78 -29.18 -11.24
N ARG A 140 0.35 -29.32 -9.99
CA ARG A 140 -1.00 -28.89 -9.60
C ARG A 140 -0.95 -27.51 -9.00
N ILE A 141 -1.68 -26.57 -9.62
CA ILE A 141 -1.73 -25.16 -9.23
C ILE A 141 -3.14 -24.82 -8.79
N ARG A 142 -3.27 -24.32 -7.58
CA ARG A 142 -4.50 -23.79 -7.02
C ARG A 142 -4.37 -22.32 -6.63
N ARG A 143 -3.22 -21.91 -6.07
CA ARG A 143 -2.98 -20.56 -5.59
C ARG A 143 -2.03 -19.85 -6.53
N ILE A 144 -2.52 -18.73 -7.09
CA ILE A 144 -1.82 -17.95 -8.11
C ILE A 144 -1.64 -16.53 -7.60
N ALA A 145 -0.44 -15.99 -7.75
CA ALA A 145 -0.17 -14.57 -7.62
C ALA A 145 -0.04 -13.93 -9.02
N LEU A 146 -0.51 -12.71 -9.18
CA LEU A 146 -0.44 -11.97 -10.44
C LEU A 146 -0.10 -10.51 -10.17
N CYS A 147 0.85 -9.96 -10.96
CA CYS A 147 1.15 -8.54 -10.99
C CYS A 147 1.41 -8.12 -12.44
N GLY A 148 0.59 -7.22 -12.99
CA GLY A 148 0.80 -6.67 -14.33
C GLY A 148 2.06 -5.81 -14.38
N GLY A 149 2.67 -5.70 -15.56
CA GLY A 149 3.91 -4.96 -15.77
C GLY A 149 5.12 -5.59 -15.08
N SER A 150 6.12 -4.78 -14.77
CA SER A 150 7.38 -5.22 -14.16
C SER A 150 7.19 -5.61 -12.70
N GLY A 151 7.14 -6.90 -12.41
CA GLY A 151 6.88 -7.43 -11.07
C GLY A 151 8.01 -8.28 -10.48
N GLY A 152 9.22 -8.21 -11.01
CA GLY A 152 10.36 -8.99 -10.50
C GLY A 152 10.64 -8.77 -9.02
N GLU A 153 10.47 -7.55 -8.52
CA GLU A 153 10.67 -7.20 -7.10
C GLU A 153 9.66 -7.86 -6.15
N PHE A 154 8.50 -8.30 -6.66
CA PHE A 154 7.45 -8.93 -5.85
C PHE A 154 7.55 -10.46 -5.79
N ILE A 155 8.53 -11.07 -6.43
CA ILE A 155 8.76 -12.53 -6.38
C ILE A 155 8.82 -13.05 -4.93
N PRO A 156 9.57 -12.41 -4.00
CA PRO A 156 9.59 -12.86 -2.61
C PRO A 156 8.23 -12.76 -1.91
N SER A 157 7.46 -11.72 -2.21
CA SER A 157 6.12 -11.52 -1.65
C SER A 157 5.11 -12.55 -2.18
N ALA A 158 5.18 -12.86 -3.48
CA ALA A 158 4.38 -13.90 -4.10
C ALA A 158 4.68 -15.28 -3.48
N ALA A 159 5.95 -15.61 -3.30
CA ALA A 159 6.37 -16.85 -2.65
C ALA A 159 5.91 -16.91 -1.18
N ALA A 160 6.07 -15.82 -0.43
CA ALA A 160 5.63 -15.73 0.97
C ALA A 160 4.11 -15.85 1.12
N SER A 161 3.34 -15.47 0.09
CA SER A 161 1.88 -15.66 0.06
C SER A 161 1.45 -17.13 -0.09
N GLY A 162 2.40 -18.04 -0.36
CA GLY A 162 2.13 -19.45 -0.66
C GLY A 162 1.61 -19.70 -2.08
N ALA A 163 1.80 -18.76 -3.02
CA ALA A 163 1.47 -18.95 -4.41
C ALA A 163 2.30 -20.09 -5.02
N GLN A 164 1.66 -20.91 -5.84
CA GLN A 164 2.32 -22.01 -6.58
C GLN A 164 2.75 -21.54 -7.97
N LEU A 165 2.11 -20.48 -8.48
CA LEU A 165 2.47 -19.80 -9.72
C LEU A 165 2.43 -18.29 -9.50
N TYR A 166 3.44 -17.59 -10.02
CA TYR A 166 3.45 -16.16 -10.12
C TYR A 166 3.47 -15.72 -11.59
N ILE A 167 2.52 -14.90 -11.99
CA ILE A 167 2.39 -14.37 -13.35
C ILE A 167 2.71 -12.88 -13.34
N THR A 168 3.66 -12.45 -14.14
CA THR A 168 4.09 -11.06 -14.23
C THR A 168 4.84 -10.80 -15.56
N ALA A 169 5.61 -9.71 -15.65
CA ALA A 169 6.44 -9.39 -16.81
C ALA A 169 7.81 -8.83 -16.40
N ASP A 170 8.68 -8.64 -17.40
CA ASP A 170 10.01 -8.05 -17.27
C ASP A 170 10.93 -8.74 -16.25
N ILE A 171 10.81 -10.06 -16.15
CA ILE A 171 11.68 -10.85 -15.28
C ILE A 171 13.09 -10.92 -15.89
N ARG A 172 14.08 -10.49 -15.12
CA ARG A 172 15.49 -10.53 -15.52
C ARG A 172 16.05 -11.94 -15.40
N TYR A 173 17.12 -12.21 -16.13
CA TYR A 173 17.83 -13.50 -16.06
C TYR A 173 18.20 -13.89 -14.62
N HIS A 174 18.71 -12.94 -13.83
CA HIS A 174 19.11 -13.20 -12.45
C HIS A 174 17.93 -13.59 -11.57
N ASP A 175 16.78 -12.94 -11.75
CA ASP A 175 15.56 -13.26 -11.00
C ASP A 175 15.11 -14.72 -11.31
N PHE A 176 15.16 -15.15 -12.58
CA PHE A 176 14.91 -16.54 -12.94
C PHE A 176 15.94 -17.51 -12.34
N ALA A 177 17.22 -17.13 -12.35
CA ALA A 177 18.29 -17.97 -11.82
C ALA A 177 18.15 -18.15 -10.29
N GLU A 178 17.84 -17.10 -9.56
CA GLU A 178 17.59 -17.15 -8.12
C GLU A 178 16.36 -18.03 -7.76
N CYS A 179 15.37 -18.03 -8.64
CA CYS A 179 14.16 -18.83 -8.45
C CYS A 179 14.25 -20.26 -8.98
N ALA A 180 15.36 -20.67 -9.58
CA ALA A 180 15.49 -21.98 -10.20
C ALA A 180 15.21 -23.16 -9.25
N SER A 181 15.48 -22.99 -7.95
CA SER A 181 15.18 -23.98 -6.90
C SER A 181 13.90 -23.64 -6.09
N SER A 182 13.16 -22.60 -6.45
CA SER A 182 11.91 -22.24 -5.80
C SER A 182 10.82 -23.26 -6.11
N PRO A 183 9.98 -23.66 -5.13
CA PRO A 183 8.83 -24.50 -5.40
C PRO A 183 7.75 -23.78 -6.24
N MET A 184 7.77 -22.45 -6.29
CA MET A 184 6.84 -21.62 -7.06
C MET A 184 7.29 -21.53 -8.51
N ALA A 185 6.37 -21.77 -9.45
CA ALA A 185 6.57 -21.50 -10.86
C ALA A 185 6.42 -20.00 -11.14
N ILE A 186 7.12 -19.49 -12.16
CA ILE A 186 7.06 -18.09 -12.57
C ILE A 186 6.81 -18.04 -14.07
N PHE A 187 5.83 -17.21 -14.48
CA PHE A 187 5.56 -16.87 -15.87
C PHE A 187 5.82 -15.39 -16.13
N ASP A 188 6.70 -15.11 -17.08
CA ASP A 188 6.85 -13.80 -17.69
C ASP A 188 6.07 -13.81 -19.01
N ILE A 189 4.98 -13.04 -19.06
CA ILE A 189 4.03 -13.03 -20.17
C ILE A 189 4.16 -11.79 -21.07
N GLY A 190 5.16 -10.93 -20.81
CA GLY A 190 5.34 -9.67 -21.51
C GLY A 190 4.59 -8.50 -20.87
N HIS A 191 5.24 -7.34 -20.91
CA HIS A 191 4.72 -6.12 -20.25
C HIS A 191 3.41 -5.66 -20.86
N PHE A 192 3.40 -5.45 -22.16
CA PHE A 192 2.22 -4.99 -22.88
C PHE A 192 1.02 -5.93 -22.70
N GLU A 193 1.25 -7.22 -22.81
CA GLU A 193 0.21 -8.24 -22.72
C GLU A 193 -0.39 -8.27 -21.30
N SER A 194 0.45 -8.18 -20.28
CA SER A 194 0.02 -8.21 -18.87
C SER A 194 -0.81 -6.98 -18.47
N GLU A 195 -0.62 -5.84 -19.14
CA GLU A 195 -1.29 -4.57 -18.83
C GLU A 195 -2.39 -4.18 -19.83
N SER A 196 -2.49 -4.83 -20.98
CA SER A 196 -3.45 -4.48 -22.05
C SER A 196 -4.91 -4.46 -21.58
N CYS A 197 -5.26 -5.24 -20.56
CA CYS A 197 -6.59 -5.25 -19.95
C CYS A 197 -6.95 -3.96 -19.19
N ALA A 198 -5.96 -3.14 -18.81
CA ALA A 198 -6.17 -1.93 -18.01
C ALA A 198 -7.14 -0.94 -18.72
N LYS A 199 -7.06 -0.82 -20.04
CA LYS A 199 -7.98 0.02 -20.82
C LYS A 199 -9.44 -0.34 -20.57
N GLN A 200 -9.76 -1.63 -20.60
CA GLN A 200 -11.12 -2.13 -20.39
C GLN A 200 -11.57 -1.93 -18.94
N ILE A 201 -10.66 -2.09 -17.98
CA ILE A 201 -10.95 -1.87 -16.56
C ILE A 201 -11.30 -0.39 -16.34
N PHE A 202 -10.46 0.53 -16.80
CA PHE A 202 -10.71 1.96 -16.69
C PHE A 202 -11.99 2.38 -17.39
N TYR A 203 -12.24 1.89 -18.61
CA TYR A 203 -13.47 2.13 -19.33
C TYR A 203 -14.71 1.74 -18.51
N LYS A 204 -14.73 0.52 -17.95
CA LYS A 204 -15.84 0.03 -17.13
C LYS A 204 -16.03 0.89 -15.88
N VAL A 205 -14.94 1.22 -15.17
CA VAL A 205 -15.00 2.04 -13.96
C VAL A 205 -15.57 3.44 -14.25
N ILE A 206 -15.09 4.09 -15.31
CA ILE A 206 -15.53 5.44 -15.69
C ILE A 206 -17.00 5.41 -16.12
N LYS A 207 -17.39 4.46 -16.97
CA LYS A 207 -18.79 4.30 -17.43
C LYS A 207 -19.75 4.06 -16.27
N ASN A 208 -19.37 3.24 -15.31
CA ASN A 208 -20.21 2.95 -14.14
C ASN A 208 -20.35 4.18 -13.23
N LYS A 209 -19.26 4.95 -13.07
CA LYS A 209 -19.26 6.12 -12.18
C LYS A 209 -19.89 7.36 -12.81
N PHE A 210 -19.77 7.50 -14.13
CA PHE A 210 -20.20 8.67 -14.89
C PHE A 210 -21.04 8.24 -16.10
N ALA A 211 -22.26 7.78 -15.86
CA ALA A 211 -23.14 7.17 -16.87
C ALA A 211 -23.38 8.03 -18.11
N ASN A 212 -23.40 9.37 -17.95
CA ASN A 212 -23.64 10.33 -19.03
C ASN A 212 -22.36 10.88 -19.68
N PHE A 213 -21.18 10.41 -19.24
CA PHE A 213 -19.91 10.86 -19.80
C PHE A 213 -19.54 10.04 -21.03
N ALA A 214 -19.20 10.73 -22.12
CA ALA A 214 -18.69 10.06 -23.32
C ALA A 214 -17.27 9.55 -23.05
N VAL A 215 -17.11 8.23 -23.05
CA VAL A 215 -15.81 7.57 -22.83
C VAL A 215 -15.56 6.65 -24.00
N ASP A 216 -14.36 6.72 -24.52
CA ASP A 216 -13.85 5.81 -25.53
C ASP A 216 -12.38 5.48 -25.21
N TYR A 217 -11.82 4.46 -25.83
CA TYR A 217 -10.42 4.11 -25.72
C TYR A 217 -9.81 3.84 -27.11
N SER A 218 -8.50 4.10 -27.19
CA SER A 218 -7.76 3.97 -28.45
C SER A 218 -7.60 2.52 -28.87
N ASP A 219 -7.87 2.23 -30.14
CA ASP A 219 -7.64 0.93 -30.79
C ASP A 219 -6.33 0.89 -31.60
N ILE A 220 -5.60 2.02 -31.66
CA ILE A 220 -4.37 2.12 -32.46
C ILE A 220 -3.10 1.79 -31.67
N GLU A 221 -3.22 1.46 -30.39
CA GLU A 221 -2.10 1.05 -29.56
C GLU A 221 -1.57 -0.32 -30.01
N GLN A 222 -0.28 -0.40 -30.27
CA GLN A 222 0.39 -1.62 -30.69
C GLN A 222 1.51 -1.98 -29.74
N ASN A 223 1.69 -3.29 -29.52
CA ASN A 223 2.85 -3.78 -28.80
C ASN A 223 4.14 -3.44 -29.56
N PRO A 224 5.09 -2.69 -28.97
CA PRO A 224 6.37 -2.39 -29.59
C PRO A 224 7.28 -3.64 -29.72
N VAL A 225 7.00 -4.68 -28.91
CA VAL A 225 7.74 -5.95 -28.94
C VAL A 225 7.13 -6.88 -29.97
N LYS A 226 7.96 -7.45 -30.84
CA LYS A 226 7.55 -8.43 -31.85
C LYS A 226 8.17 -9.78 -31.51
N TYR A 227 7.33 -10.79 -31.49
CA TYR A 227 7.76 -12.18 -31.36
C TYR A 227 7.93 -12.78 -32.75
N LEU A 228 9.14 -13.22 -33.09
CA LEU A 228 9.53 -13.72 -34.41
C LEU A 228 9.63 -15.25 -34.44
#